data_66b79ae5fbe35593ea88a455894ba24c
#
_entry.id   66b79ae5fbe35593ea88a455894ba24c
#
_cell.length_a   1.000
_cell.length_b   1.000
_cell.length_c   1.000
_cell.angle_alpha   90.00
_cell.angle_beta   90.00
_cell.angle_gamma   90.00
#
_symmetry.space_group_name_H-M   'P 1'
#
loop_
_entity.id
_entity.type
_entity.pdbx_description
1 polymer ?
#
loop_
_entity_poly.entity_id
_entity_poly.type
_entity_poly.pdbx_seq_one_letter_code
_entity_poly.pdbx_strand_id
1 'polypeptide(L)'
;IGMSVRPFLRCVDEVIGKEPLSRHRKALFVFHDQLNLNAFPAWVREEKPLLMFVESRAKGMELPHHAVKAVYILSAMRHAALEWHAQGFPVRYHSTTGHFDDGVRELLEESSDTEIVWMEPSEWDSRERFRRLREALESPAGDGVSSEGRNPSSRHVHVLPNGFFFADPAEWKDQIRPGFRMEHFYRAMRKHTGYLMDGAEPMGGEWNYDKENRKKIPARLPIPPRTQFEPDAITLEVAKMVQAYFPDSFGYEHLFGGELRSFPFGVTRQQALEHLDEFLEQRLDLFGPYEDALKSGEDILFHSVLSVYLNNGLLHPREECEKALERFDGGHARLESVEGFVRQILGWREFIRIYYEAMMPHIRSANHFGFERGLPALYWTGQTEMHCLKESVRPVLEMAYSHHIQRLMILSNFSNLTETDPRELNRWFHLAYADAYEWVELP
;
A
#
# COMPACT_ATOMS: atom_id res chain seq x y z
N ILE A 1 -30.52 16.28 -21.94
CA ILE A 1 -29.42 17.07 -21.36
C ILE A 1 -28.34 16.05 -21.04
N GLY A 2 -27.36 15.86 -21.98
CA GLY A 2 -26.33 14.84 -21.85
C GLY A 2 -25.41 15.12 -20.67
N MET A 3 -25.30 14.15 -19.74
CA MET A 3 -24.21 14.14 -18.77
C MET A 3 -22.89 14.17 -19.55
N SER A 4 -22.06 15.19 -19.30
CA SER A 4 -20.72 15.24 -19.85
C SER A 4 -19.92 14.09 -19.24
N VAL A 5 -19.78 13.00 -20.00
CA VAL A 5 -18.99 11.84 -19.57
C VAL A 5 -17.53 12.26 -19.52
N ARG A 6 -16.94 12.22 -18.33
CA ARG A 6 -15.51 12.47 -18.17
C ARG A 6 -14.73 11.35 -18.84
N PRO A 7 -13.70 11.68 -19.67
CA PRO A 7 -12.91 10.64 -20.31
C PRO A 7 -12.35 9.65 -19.28
N PHE A 8 -12.48 8.36 -19.54
CA PHE A 8 -11.99 7.27 -18.68
C PHE A 8 -12.55 7.20 -17.25
N LEU A 9 -13.73 7.79 -16.98
CA LEU A 9 -14.46 7.64 -15.71
C LEU A 9 -15.89 7.16 -15.94
N ARG A 10 -16.16 6.57 -17.07
CA ARG A 10 -17.50 6.16 -17.47
C ARG A 10 -18.08 5.14 -16.49
N CYS A 11 -17.30 4.11 -16.13
CA CYS A 11 -17.77 3.05 -15.22
C CYS A 11 -18.13 3.58 -13.81
N VAL A 12 -17.47 4.66 -13.37
CA VAL A 12 -17.78 5.31 -12.10
C VAL A 12 -18.97 6.26 -12.24
N ASP A 13 -18.96 7.12 -13.28
CA ASP A 13 -19.96 8.15 -13.48
C ASP A 13 -21.37 7.59 -13.75
N GLU A 14 -21.47 6.41 -14.39
CA GLU A 14 -22.75 5.73 -14.65
C GLU A 14 -23.42 5.24 -13.36
N VAL A 15 -22.65 4.99 -12.28
CA VAL A 15 -23.15 4.42 -11.02
C VAL A 15 -23.27 5.46 -9.91
N ILE A 16 -22.18 6.21 -9.64
CA ILE A 16 -22.12 7.12 -8.48
C ILE A 16 -22.78 8.48 -8.77
N GLY A 17 -22.66 9.00 -9.97
CA GLY A 17 -23.14 10.33 -10.32
C GLY A 17 -22.36 11.46 -9.61
N LYS A 18 -23.02 12.62 -9.45
CA LYS A 18 -22.44 13.81 -8.78
C LYS A 18 -23.21 14.12 -7.51
N GLU A 19 -22.86 13.48 -6.41
CA GLU A 19 -23.44 13.81 -5.11
C GLU A 19 -22.86 15.13 -4.60
N PRO A 20 -23.67 16.18 -4.33
CA PRO A 20 -23.17 17.50 -3.94
C PRO A 20 -22.81 17.55 -2.46
N LEU A 21 -21.64 18.14 -2.13
CA LEU A 21 -21.18 18.29 -0.74
C LEU A 21 -22.16 19.06 0.14
N SER A 22 -22.84 20.06 -0.41
CA SER A 22 -23.77 20.94 0.33
C SER A 22 -24.95 20.23 0.98
N ARG A 23 -25.22 18.97 0.62
CA ARG A 23 -26.25 18.14 1.24
C ARG A 23 -25.78 17.39 2.48
N HIS A 24 -24.47 17.42 2.75
CA HIS A 24 -23.86 16.62 3.80
C HIS A 24 -23.19 17.49 4.85
N ARG A 25 -23.49 17.22 6.12
CA ARG A 25 -22.89 17.92 7.25
C ARG A 25 -21.40 17.53 7.41
N LYS A 26 -21.04 16.30 7.05
CA LYS A 26 -19.70 15.74 7.24
C LYS A 26 -19.25 15.00 5.98
N ALA A 27 -18.01 15.23 5.54
CA ALA A 27 -17.39 14.52 4.44
C ALA A 27 -16.05 13.92 4.88
N LEU A 28 -15.85 12.65 4.55
CA LEU A 28 -14.62 11.89 4.85
C LEU A 28 -13.82 11.72 3.56
N PHE A 29 -12.62 12.29 3.51
CA PHE A 29 -11.69 12.04 2.43
C PHE A 29 -10.95 10.71 2.65
N VAL A 30 -10.93 9.87 1.62
CA VAL A 30 -10.32 8.55 1.62
C VAL A 30 -9.10 8.55 0.68
N PHE A 31 -7.92 8.27 1.23
CA PHE A 31 -6.69 8.12 0.44
C PHE A 31 -6.65 6.79 -0.30
N HIS A 32 -5.82 6.74 -1.35
CA HIS A 32 -5.60 5.56 -2.19
C HIS A 32 -5.00 4.35 -1.46
N ASP A 33 -4.46 4.56 -0.27
CA ASP A 33 -3.87 3.55 0.61
C ASP A 33 -4.71 3.26 1.87
N GLN A 34 -6.01 3.67 1.86
CA GLN A 34 -6.93 3.55 3.00
C GLN A 34 -8.24 2.85 2.60
N LEU A 35 -8.17 1.82 1.77
CA LEU A 35 -9.34 1.22 1.12
C LEU A 35 -10.05 0.13 1.95
N ASN A 36 -10.20 0.35 3.27
CA ASN A 36 -10.89 -0.58 4.17
C ASN A 36 -11.66 0.15 5.27
N LEU A 37 -12.98 0.00 5.28
CA LEU A 37 -13.84 0.62 6.29
C LEU A 37 -13.57 0.13 7.73
N ASN A 38 -12.95 -1.05 7.89
CA ASN A 38 -12.64 -1.57 9.23
C ASN A 38 -11.50 -0.82 9.93
N ALA A 39 -10.68 -0.08 9.17
CA ALA A 39 -9.63 0.77 9.73
C ALA A 39 -10.15 2.11 10.26
N PHE A 40 -11.38 2.49 9.90
CA PHE A 40 -12.02 3.71 10.38
C PHE A 40 -12.81 3.48 11.65
N PRO A 41 -13.01 4.51 12.50
CA PRO A 41 -13.86 4.41 13.68
C PRO A 41 -15.30 3.96 13.36
N ALA A 42 -15.95 3.31 14.31
CA ALA A 42 -17.29 2.73 14.14
C ALA A 42 -18.35 3.74 13.62
N TRP A 43 -18.25 5.00 14.05
CA TRP A 43 -19.18 6.05 13.63
C TRP A 43 -19.23 6.25 12.10
N VAL A 44 -18.14 5.95 11.38
CA VAL A 44 -18.13 6.05 9.90
C VAL A 44 -19.16 5.10 9.29
N ARG A 45 -19.27 3.88 9.82
CA ARG A 45 -20.27 2.90 9.37
C ARG A 45 -21.68 3.22 9.87
N GLU A 46 -21.80 3.83 11.03
CA GLU A 46 -23.07 4.18 11.66
C GLU A 46 -23.69 5.43 11.03
N GLU A 47 -22.91 6.51 10.89
CA GLU A 47 -23.38 7.80 10.37
C GLU A 47 -23.38 7.86 8.84
N LYS A 48 -22.59 7.04 8.16
CA LYS A 48 -22.39 7.03 6.71
C LYS A 48 -22.15 8.44 6.14
N PRO A 49 -21.07 9.13 6.53
CA PRO A 49 -20.74 10.43 5.98
C PRO A 49 -20.53 10.37 4.47
N LEU A 50 -20.54 11.52 3.79
CA LEU A 50 -20.14 11.57 2.39
C LEU A 50 -18.68 11.12 2.27
N LEU A 51 -18.41 10.12 1.44
CA LEU A 51 -17.05 9.66 1.15
C LEU A 51 -16.52 10.40 -0.08
N MET A 52 -15.38 11.05 0.05
CA MET A 52 -14.71 11.74 -1.04
C MET A 52 -13.50 10.93 -1.51
N PHE A 53 -13.47 10.60 -2.80
CA PHE A 53 -12.32 10.00 -3.48
C PHE A 53 -11.78 10.98 -4.52
N VAL A 54 -10.47 11.13 -4.58
CA VAL A 54 -9.80 11.99 -5.57
C VAL A 54 -8.75 11.18 -6.33
N GLU A 55 -8.88 11.12 -7.66
CA GLU A 55 -7.79 10.69 -8.54
C GLU A 55 -6.92 11.90 -8.87
N SER A 56 -5.67 11.87 -8.42
CA SER A 56 -4.69 12.93 -8.65
C SER A 56 -3.78 12.58 -9.83
N ARG A 57 -3.82 13.37 -10.90
CA ARG A 57 -2.86 13.23 -12.00
C ARG A 57 -1.46 13.65 -11.59
N ALA A 58 -1.32 14.75 -10.86
CA ALA A 58 -0.02 15.21 -10.39
C ALA A 58 0.70 14.11 -9.60
N LYS A 59 0.01 13.45 -8.65
CA LYS A 59 0.59 12.34 -7.89
C LYS A 59 1.00 11.17 -8.78
N GLY A 60 0.17 10.80 -9.73
CA GLY A 60 0.47 9.69 -10.67
C GLY A 60 1.60 10.00 -11.64
N MET A 61 1.87 11.28 -11.91
CA MET A 61 2.91 11.75 -12.85
C MET A 61 4.19 12.22 -12.15
N GLU A 62 4.22 12.32 -10.83
CA GLU A 62 5.43 12.72 -10.08
C GLU A 62 6.63 11.84 -10.44
N LEU A 63 6.37 10.57 -10.68
CA LEU A 63 7.38 9.57 -10.97
C LEU A 63 6.86 8.58 -12.04
N PRO A 64 7.72 8.05 -12.92
CA PRO A 64 7.35 7.06 -13.92
C PRO A 64 7.17 5.67 -13.30
N HIS A 65 6.06 5.48 -12.58
CA HIS A 65 5.74 4.20 -11.94
C HIS A 65 5.52 3.08 -12.96
N HIS A 66 5.70 1.84 -12.50
CA HIS A 66 5.32 0.66 -13.29
C HIS A 66 3.84 0.69 -13.62
N ALA A 67 3.48 0.42 -14.88
CA ALA A 67 2.09 0.50 -15.36
C ALA A 67 1.14 -0.41 -14.56
N VAL A 68 1.58 -1.61 -14.17
CA VAL A 68 0.80 -2.52 -13.28
C VAL A 68 0.45 -1.84 -11.97
N LYS A 69 1.40 -1.13 -11.34
CA LYS A 69 1.16 -0.40 -10.09
C LYS A 69 0.10 0.68 -10.25
N ALA A 70 0.21 1.49 -11.29
CA ALA A 70 -0.74 2.57 -11.57
C ALA A 70 -2.15 2.01 -11.84
N VAL A 71 -2.27 0.98 -12.67
CA VAL A 71 -3.55 0.31 -12.95
C VAL A 71 -4.14 -0.30 -11.68
N TYR A 72 -3.31 -0.98 -10.87
CA TYR A 72 -3.74 -1.59 -9.62
C TYR A 72 -4.33 -0.59 -8.64
N ILE A 73 -3.59 0.47 -8.31
CA ILE A 73 -4.02 1.47 -7.32
C ILE A 73 -5.31 2.16 -7.74
N LEU A 74 -5.38 2.63 -8.98
CA LEU A 74 -6.54 3.37 -9.48
C LEU A 74 -7.77 2.46 -9.65
N SER A 75 -7.58 1.20 -10.08
CA SER A 75 -8.67 0.23 -10.13
C SER A 75 -9.22 -0.07 -8.74
N ALA A 76 -8.34 -0.29 -7.76
CA ALA A 76 -8.74 -0.55 -6.38
C ALA A 76 -9.52 0.64 -5.76
N MET A 77 -9.09 1.88 -6.02
CA MET A 77 -9.83 3.08 -5.59
C MET A 77 -11.25 3.14 -6.16
N ARG A 78 -11.40 2.87 -7.47
CA ARG A 78 -12.72 2.88 -8.13
C ARG A 78 -13.63 1.79 -7.61
N HIS A 79 -13.11 0.59 -7.44
CA HIS A 79 -13.88 -0.52 -6.85
C HIS A 79 -14.31 -0.21 -5.42
N ALA A 80 -13.42 0.28 -4.56
CA ALA A 80 -13.78 0.65 -3.19
C ALA A 80 -14.90 1.71 -3.16
N ALA A 81 -14.82 2.73 -4.02
CA ALA A 81 -15.84 3.77 -4.13
C ALA A 81 -17.21 3.18 -4.55
N LEU A 82 -17.22 2.29 -5.54
CA LEU A 82 -18.43 1.63 -6.04
C LEU A 82 -19.01 0.64 -5.00
N GLU A 83 -18.16 -0.17 -4.36
CA GLU A 83 -18.57 -1.12 -3.32
C GLU A 83 -19.18 -0.41 -2.12
N TRP A 84 -18.59 0.70 -1.67
CA TRP A 84 -19.11 1.46 -0.53
C TRP A 84 -20.38 2.22 -0.91
N HIS A 85 -20.49 2.72 -2.13
CA HIS A 85 -21.73 3.27 -2.65
C HIS A 85 -22.85 2.23 -2.64
N ALA A 86 -22.57 1.00 -3.09
CA ALA A 86 -23.52 -0.10 -3.04
C ALA A 86 -23.93 -0.50 -1.61
N GLN A 87 -23.08 -0.25 -0.61
CA GLN A 87 -23.39 -0.40 0.83
C GLN A 87 -24.21 0.77 1.41
N GLY A 88 -24.59 1.73 0.57
CA GLY A 88 -25.42 2.87 0.94
C GLY A 88 -24.70 4.07 1.52
N PHE A 89 -23.37 4.18 1.29
CA PHE A 89 -22.66 5.43 1.55
C PHE A 89 -22.93 6.43 0.41
N PRO A 90 -23.17 7.71 0.71
CA PRO A 90 -23.04 8.76 -0.29
C PRO A 90 -21.58 8.87 -0.70
N VAL A 91 -21.28 8.88 -2.00
CA VAL A 91 -19.92 8.91 -2.53
C VAL A 91 -19.78 10.04 -3.54
N ARG A 92 -18.71 10.80 -3.41
CA ARG A 92 -18.26 11.77 -4.40
C ARG A 92 -16.91 11.32 -4.97
N TYR A 93 -16.91 10.97 -6.25
CA TYR A 93 -15.68 10.61 -6.95
C TYR A 93 -15.23 11.76 -7.85
N HIS A 94 -13.99 12.23 -7.63
CA HIS A 94 -13.44 13.40 -8.32
C HIS A 94 -12.09 13.06 -8.97
N SER A 95 -11.77 13.74 -10.08
CA SER A 95 -10.42 13.68 -10.67
C SER A 95 -9.90 15.09 -10.87
N THR A 96 -8.65 15.31 -10.47
CA THR A 96 -7.97 16.60 -10.60
C THR A 96 -6.67 16.45 -11.38
N THR A 97 -6.23 17.54 -12.01
CA THR A 97 -4.88 17.64 -12.58
C THR A 97 -3.83 17.95 -11.52
N GLY A 98 -4.26 18.47 -10.36
CA GLY A 98 -3.44 18.75 -9.20
C GLY A 98 -3.19 17.54 -8.30
N HIS A 99 -2.66 17.79 -7.11
CA HIS A 99 -2.51 16.79 -6.04
C HIS A 99 -3.82 16.50 -5.31
N PHE A 100 -3.81 15.59 -4.35
CA PHE A 100 -5.01 15.22 -3.57
C PHE A 100 -5.62 16.41 -2.83
N ASP A 101 -4.80 17.26 -2.21
CA ASP A 101 -5.23 18.47 -1.50
C ASP A 101 -5.86 19.50 -2.44
N ASP A 102 -5.38 19.63 -3.68
CA ASP A 102 -6.00 20.47 -4.69
C ASP A 102 -7.40 19.97 -5.04
N GLY A 103 -7.56 18.67 -5.28
CA GLY A 103 -8.85 18.08 -5.56
C GLY A 103 -9.84 18.18 -4.38
N VAL A 104 -9.35 18.10 -3.15
CA VAL A 104 -10.17 18.37 -1.95
C VAL A 104 -10.61 19.84 -1.94
N ARG A 105 -9.72 20.82 -2.23
CA ARG A 105 -10.06 22.24 -2.31
C ARG A 105 -11.13 22.49 -3.37
N GLU A 106 -10.98 21.92 -4.57
CA GLU A 106 -11.96 22.01 -5.66
C GLU A 106 -13.35 21.54 -5.23
N LEU A 107 -13.43 20.42 -4.49
CA LEU A 107 -14.68 19.90 -3.96
C LEU A 107 -15.26 20.82 -2.88
N LEU A 108 -14.42 21.40 -2.03
CA LEU A 108 -14.85 22.27 -0.92
C LEU A 108 -15.40 23.63 -1.39
N GLU A 109 -15.19 24.03 -2.61
CA GLU A 109 -15.84 25.20 -3.22
C GLU A 109 -17.36 25.01 -3.34
N GLU A 110 -17.85 23.74 -3.38
CA GLU A 110 -19.29 23.43 -3.47
C GLU A 110 -20.07 23.68 -2.17
N SER A 111 -19.39 23.79 -1.00
CA SER A 111 -20.06 23.95 0.31
C SER A 111 -19.17 24.66 1.32
N SER A 112 -19.70 25.66 2.03
CA SER A 112 -18.98 26.36 3.10
C SER A 112 -19.10 25.67 4.47
N ASP A 113 -20.13 24.85 4.67
CA ASP A 113 -20.56 24.41 6.01
C ASP A 113 -20.28 22.93 6.30
N THR A 114 -19.74 22.18 5.32
CA THR A 114 -19.42 20.77 5.50
C THR A 114 -18.15 20.60 6.33
N GLU A 115 -18.25 19.87 7.45
CA GLU A 115 -17.10 19.40 8.23
C GLU A 115 -16.26 18.43 7.39
N ILE A 116 -14.94 18.56 7.47
CA ILE A 116 -14.03 17.70 6.73
C ILE A 116 -13.27 16.79 7.69
N VAL A 117 -13.24 15.51 7.31
CA VAL A 117 -12.51 14.48 8.05
C VAL A 117 -11.56 13.80 7.09
N TRP A 118 -10.37 13.46 7.56
CA TRP A 118 -9.50 12.49 6.90
C TRP A 118 -8.72 11.69 7.94
N MET A 119 -8.30 10.50 7.56
CA MET A 119 -7.33 9.72 8.33
C MET A 119 -5.93 10.20 7.95
N GLU A 120 -5.02 10.27 8.91
CA GLU A 120 -3.64 10.71 8.68
C GLU A 120 -2.99 9.90 7.55
N PRO A 121 -2.45 10.58 6.50
CA PRO A 121 -1.80 9.89 5.39
C PRO A 121 -0.55 9.13 5.83
N SER A 122 -0.26 8.02 5.15
CA SER A 122 0.92 7.21 5.44
C SER A 122 2.23 7.88 4.98
N GLU A 123 2.18 8.67 3.90
CA GLU A 123 3.35 9.31 3.31
C GLU A 123 3.58 10.72 3.83
N TRP A 124 4.84 11.08 4.07
CA TRP A 124 5.26 12.37 4.62
C TRP A 124 4.77 13.58 3.81
N ASP A 125 4.99 13.57 2.49
CA ASP A 125 4.60 14.73 1.65
C ASP A 125 3.09 14.93 1.62
N SER A 126 2.31 13.85 1.62
CA SER A 126 0.85 13.92 1.73
C SER A 126 0.43 14.51 3.08
N ARG A 127 1.10 14.12 4.20
CA ARG A 127 0.85 14.71 5.52
C ARG A 127 1.15 16.20 5.55
N GLU A 128 2.30 16.62 5.02
CA GLU A 128 2.68 18.03 4.97
C GLU A 128 1.70 18.88 4.12
N ARG A 129 1.23 18.33 2.99
CA ARG A 129 0.22 18.99 2.16
C ARG A 129 -1.12 19.12 2.92
N PHE A 130 -1.58 18.05 3.56
CA PHE A 130 -2.84 18.04 4.31
C PHE A 130 -2.76 18.84 5.61
N ARG A 131 -1.60 18.92 6.27
CA ARG A 131 -1.36 19.85 7.36
C ARG A 131 -1.55 21.30 6.93
N ARG A 132 -0.96 21.71 5.79
CA ARG A 132 -1.12 23.05 5.23
C ARG A 132 -2.56 23.31 4.78
N LEU A 133 -3.23 22.31 4.22
CA LEU A 133 -4.64 22.39 3.87
C LEU A 133 -5.49 22.67 5.12
N ARG A 134 -5.27 21.93 6.20
CA ARG A 134 -5.94 22.12 7.49
C ARG A 134 -5.75 23.53 8.01
N GLU A 135 -4.50 24.01 8.10
CA GLU A 135 -4.19 25.35 8.54
C GLU A 135 -4.90 26.43 7.73
N ALA A 136 -4.98 26.26 6.41
CA ALA A 136 -5.69 27.19 5.54
C ALA A 136 -7.20 27.14 5.72
N LEU A 137 -7.79 25.98 6.03
CA LEU A 137 -9.23 25.83 6.26
C LEU A 137 -9.67 26.32 7.64
N GLU A 138 -8.84 26.16 8.67
CA GLU A 138 -9.11 26.55 10.04
C GLU A 138 -8.76 28.03 10.34
N SER A 139 -7.91 28.66 9.50
CA SER A 139 -7.55 30.06 9.68
C SER A 139 -8.76 30.96 9.40
N PRO A 140 -9.08 31.92 10.28
CA PRO A 140 -10.05 32.94 9.97
C PRO A 140 -9.54 33.73 8.75
N ALA A 141 -10.42 33.99 7.78
CA ALA A 141 -10.07 34.82 6.63
C ALA A 141 -9.45 36.13 7.10
N GLY A 142 -8.20 36.39 6.67
CA GLY A 142 -7.55 37.66 6.93
C GLY A 142 -8.45 38.81 6.44
N ASP A 143 -8.27 40.00 7.01
CA ASP A 143 -9.08 41.25 6.84
C ASP A 143 -9.30 41.74 5.39
N GLY A 144 -9.32 40.84 4.41
CA GLY A 144 -9.71 41.11 3.04
C GLY A 144 -11.23 41.07 2.91
N VAL A 145 -11.86 42.23 3.01
CA VAL A 145 -13.30 42.43 2.69
C VAL A 145 -13.57 41.89 1.28
N SER A 146 -14.17 40.72 1.17
CA SER A 146 -14.78 40.27 -0.09
C SER A 146 -16.02 41.14 -0.34
N SER A 147 -16.16 41.64 -1.57
CA SER A 147 -17.23 42.54 -2.01
C SER A 147 -18.65 41.93 -1.92
N GLU A 148 -18.84 40.75 -1.35
CA GLU A 148 -20.13 40.06 -1.23
C GLU A 148 -20.55 39.67 0.19
N GLY A 149 -19.96 40.25 1.24
CA GLY A 149 -20.53 40.20 2.58
C GLY A 149 -20.63 38.82 3.26
N ARG A 150 -19.95 37.78 2.76
CA ARG A 150 -19.78 36.48 3.44
C ARG A 150 -18.38 36.38 3.99
N ASN A 151 -18.26 36.48 5.31
CA ASN A 151 -17.05 36.02 6.00
C ASN A 151 -16.90 34.50 5.70
N PRO A 152 -15.82 34.04 5.10
CA PRO A 152 -15.57 32.61 5.04
C PRO A 152 -15.38 32.12 6.48
N SER A 153 -16.40 31.41 6.98
CA SER A 153 -16.33 30.77 8.30
C SER A 153 -15.19 29.79 8.31
N SER A 154 -14.38 29.79 9.37
CA SER A 154 -13.36 28.75 9.60
C SER A 154 -14.05 27.38 9.56
N ARG A 155 -13.50 26.44 8.80
CA ARG A 155 -14.06 25.07 8.71
C ARG A 155 -13.51 24.21 9.84
N HIS A 156 -14.33 23.32 10.35
CA HIS A 156 -13.86 22.28 11.24
C HIS A 156 -13.22 21.14 10.46
N VAL A 157 -11.98 20.82 10.81
CA VAL A 157 -11.21 19.73 10.24
C VAL A 157 -10.89 18.71 11.34
N HIS A 158 -11.24 17.45 11.10
CA HIS A 158 -10.89 16.36 12.00
C HIS A 158 -9.89 15.42 11.34
N VAL A 159 -8.76 15.21 12.00
CA VAL A 159 -7.75 14.23 11.55
C VAL A 159 -7.83 13.01 12.45
N LEU A 160 -8.13 11.86 11.82
CA LEU A 160 -8.18 10.58 12.49
C LEU A 160 -6.75 9.97 12.53
N PRO A 161 -6.38 9.26 13.61
CA PRO A 161 -5.15 8.47 13.61
C PRO A 161 -5.23 7.39 12.52
N ASN A 162 -4.06 7.00 11.98
CA ASN A 162 -4.01 5.99 10.94
C ASN A 162 -4.32 4.60 11.50
N GLY A 163 -5.48 4.07 11.15
CA GLY A 163 -5.99 2.78 11.64
C GLY A 163 -5.39 1.54 10.98
N PHE A 164 -4.48 1.69 10.01
CA PHE A 164 -3.86 0.57 9.28
C PHE A 164 -2.58 0.04 9.93
N PHE A 165 -2.25 0.48 11.13
CA PHE A 165 -1.08 0.06 11.88
C PHE A 165 -1.46 -0.35 13.31
N PHE A 166 -0.67 -1.25 13.90
CA PHE A 166 -0.83 -1.67 15.30
C PHE A 166 -0.18 -0.70 16.27
N ALA A 167 0.99 -0.16 15.88
CA ALA A 167 1.80 0.70 16.72
C ALA A 167 1.47 2.17 16.48
N ASP A 168 1.35 2.94 17.56
CA ASP A 168 1.37 4.39 17.49
C ASP A 168 2.84 4.87 17.43
N PRO A 169 3.28 5.52 16.34
CA PRO A 169 4.65 6.02 16.23
C PRO A 169 5.06 6.95 17.38
N ALA A 170 4.12 7.68 17.99
CA ALA A 170 4.41 8.59 19.10
C ALA A 170 4.92 7.85 20.33
N GLU A 171 4.48 6.62 20.59
CA GLU A 171 4.93 5.82 21.73
C GLU A 171 6.36 5.28 21.55
N TRP A 172 6.84 5.18 20.32
CA TRP A 172 8.12 4.56 19.97
C TRP A 172 9.20 5.54 19.55
N LYS A 173 8.83 6.77 19.19
CA LYS A 173 9.72 7.77 18.62
C LYS A 173 11.03 7.95 19.40
N ASP A 174 10.96 8.03 20.72
CA ASP A 174 12.13 8.27 21.58
C ASP A 174 13.01 7.01 21.75
N GLN A 175 12.51 5.85 21.34
CA GLN A 175 13.23 4.57 21.40
C GLN A 175 14.05 4.30 20.13
N ILE A 176 13.71 4.98 19.02
CA ILE A 176 14.42 4.83 17.74
C ILE A 176 15.78 5.54 17.84
N ARG A 177 16.82 4.74 18.03
CA ARG A 177 18.21 5.17 18.18
C ARG A 177 19.15 4.08 17.67
N PRO A 178 20.43 4.39 17.40
CA PRO A 178 21.41 3.38 17.00
C PRO A 178 21.42 2.20 17.98
N GLY A 179 21.26 0.97 17.43
CA GLY A 179 21.19 -0.26 18.21
C GLY A 179 19.80 -0.71 18.65
N PHE A 180 18.75 0.08 18.43
CA PHE A 180 17.37 -0.40 18.59
C PHE A 180 17.05 -1.38 17.47
N ARG A 181 16.71 -2.61 17.84
CA ARG A 181 16.51 -3.72 16.88
C ARG A 181 15.05 -4.07 16.76
N MET A 182 14.65 -4.45 15.55
CA MET A 182 13.30 -4.94 15.24
C MET A 182 12.87 -6.08 16.19
N GLU A 183 13.75 -6.97 16.57
CA GLU A 183 13.41 -8.08 17.47
C GLU A 183 12.92 -7.61 18.85
N HIS A 184 13.52 -6.55 19.42
CA HIS A 184 13.05 -5.99 20.70
C HIS A 184 11.66 -5.37 20.55
N PHE A 185 11.45 -4.67 19.47
CA PHE A 185 10.14 -4.10 19.12
C PHE A 185 9.10 -5.22 18.93
N TYR A 186 9.42 -6.24 18.16
CA TYR A 186 8.51 -7.37 17.90
C TYR A 186 8.08 -8.10 19.18
N ARG A 187 9.01 -8.36 20.11
CA ARG A 187 8.68 -8.95 21.42
C ARG A 187 7.71 -8.08 22.21
N ALA A 188 7.90 -6.75 22.19
CA ALA A 188 6.97 -5.84 22.83
C ALA A 188 5.59 -5.85 22.15
N MET A 189 5.55 -5.88 20.83
CA MET A 189 4.30 -5.94 20.06
C MET A 189 3.56 -7.27 20.27
N ARG A 190 4.25 -8.41 20.37
CA ARG A 190 3.62 -9.70 20.73
C ARG A 190 2.95 -9.62 22.11
N LYS A 191 3.64 -9.05 23.10
CA LYS A 191 3.07 -8.84 24.44
C LYS A 191 1.87 -7.89 24.43
N HIS A 192 1.93 -6.84 23.62
CA HIS A 192 0.86 -5.86 23.49
C HIS A 192 -0.40 -6.46 22.84
N THR A 193 -0.23 -7.24 21.76
CA THR A 193 -1.34 -7.85 21.02
C THR A 193 -1.82 -9.17 21.58
N GLY A 194 -0.99 -9.86 22.35
CA GLY A 194 -1.23 -11.24 22.79
C GLY A 194 -0.99 -12.29 21.69
N TYR A 195 -0.57 -11.90 20.50
CA TYR A 195 -0.37 -12.83 19.39
C TYR A 195 0.80 -13.79 19.66
N LEU A 196 0.55 -15.09 19.49
CA LEU A 196 1.51 -16.18 19.73
C LEU A 196 2.12 -16.15 21.14
N MET A 197 1.33 -15.74 22.15
CA MET A 197 1.72 -15.74 23.55
C MET A 197 0.97 -16.84 24.31
N ASP A 198 1.69 -17.47 25.26
CA ASP A 198 1.13 -18.33 26.29
C ASP A 198 1.36 -17.65 27.65
N GLY A 199 0.36 -16.89 28.10
CA GLY A 199 0.50 -15.99 29.23
C GLY A 199 1.58 -14.92 29.00
N ALA A 200 2.65 -14.92 29.79
CA ALA A 200 3.77 -13.97 29.67
C ALA A 200 4.90 -14.48 28.74
N GLU A 201 4.88 -15.74 28.38
CA GLU A 201 5.93 -16.38 27.59
C GLU A 201 5.53 -16.53 26.11
N PRO A 202 6.49 -16.59 25.18
CA PRO A 202 6.18 -16.84 23.78
C PRO A 202 5.71 -18.29 23.59
N MET A 203 4.70 -18.48 22.76
CA MET A 203 4.20 -19.80 22.39
C MET A 203 5.32 -20.68 21.82
N GLY A 204 5.43 -21.91 22.31
CA GLY A 204 6.51 -22.81 21.95
C GLY A 204 7.87 -22.50 22.59
N GLY A 205 7.97 -21.51 23.49
CA GLY A 205 9.16 -21.15 24.26
C GLY A 205 10.19 -20.27 23.53
N GLU A 206 10.00 -20.00 22.24
CA GLU A 206 10.93 -19.21 21.44
C GLU A 206 10.27 -17.93 20.91
N TRP A 207 11.04 -16.81 20.89
CA TRP A 207 10.55 -15.54 20.38
C TRP A 207 10.49 -15.47 18.85
N ASN A 208 11.31 -16.26 18.17
CA ASN A 208 11.27 -16.42 16.71
C ASN A 208 11.80 -17.81 16.32
N TYR A 209 11.40 -18.26 15.14
CA TYR A 209 11.80 -19.54 14.55
C TYR A 209 12.64 -19.36 13.28
N ASP A 210 13.34 -18.24 13.12
CA ASP A 210 14.15 -17.88 11.94
C ASP A 210 15.14 -18.96 11.52
N LYS A 211 15.66 -19.74 12.46
CA LYS A 211 16.57 -20.86 12.16
C LYS A 211 15.91 -22.00 11.36
N GLU A 212 14.59 -22.14 11.48
CA GLU A 212 13.83 -23.18 10.77
C GLU A 212 13.41 -22.76 9.35
N ASN A 213 13.61 -21.48 8.97
CA ASN A 213 13.11 -20.89 7.71
C ASN A 213 14.09 -21.06 6.53
N ARG A 214 15.16 -21.83 6.67
CA ARG A 214 16.29 -21.93 5.70
C ARG A 214 16.43 -23.31 5.09
N LYS A 215 15.34 -24.06 4.96
CA LYS A 215 15.38 -25.42 4.42
C LYS A 215 15.49 -25.39 2.89
N LYS A 216 16.23 -26.36 2.34
CA LYS A 216 16.31 -26.55 0.89
C LYS A 216 14.99 -27.14 0.36
N ILE A 217 14.46 -26.57 -0.71
CA ILE A 217 13.26 -27.09 -1.37
C ILE A 217 13.55 -28.47 -1.97
N PRO A 218 12.78 -29.51 -1.62
CA PRO A 218 12.85 -30.80 -2.29
C PRO A 218 12.48 -30.67 -3.77
N ALA A 219 13.24 -31.35 -4.66
CA ALA A 219 13.05 -31.22 -6.10
C ALA A 219 11.62 -31.56 -6.59
N ARG A 220 10.92 -32.45 -5.87
CA ARG A 220 9.56 -32.92 -6.21
C ARG A 220 8.46 -32.28 -5.36
N LEU A 221 8.78 -31.28 -4.53
CA LEU A 221 7.76 -30.57 -3.76
C LEU A 221 6.85 -29.81 -4.72
N PRO A 222 5.54 -30.07 -4.71
CA PRO A 222 4.62 -29.30 -5.54
C PRO A 222 4.55 -27.86 -5.06
N ILE A 223 4.62 -26.93 -6.00
CA ILE A 223 4.49 -25.50 -5.75
C ILE A 223 3.15 -25.07 -6.31
N PRO A 224 2.27 -24.44 -5.52
CA PRO A 224 1.00 -23.94 -6.00
C PRO A 224 1.19 -22.94 -7.15
N PRO A 225 0.34 -22.94 -8.18
CA PRO A 225 0.40 -21.95 -9.24
C PRO A 225 0.13 -20.56 -8.66
N ARG A 226 0.65 -19.54 -9.32
CA ARG A 226 0.38 -18.16 -8.93
C ARG A 226 -1.07 -17.80 -9.19
N THR A 227 -1.72 -17.15 -8.21
CA THR A 227 -3.05 -16.56 -8.37
C THR A 227 -3.01 -15.39 -9.36
N GLN A 228 -3.97 -15.35 -10.25
CA GLN A 228 -4.17 -14.30 -11.24
C GLN A 228 -5.66 -13.99 -11.33
N PHE A 229 -5.98 -12.76 -11.73
CA PHE A 229 -7.35 -12.28 -11.80
C PHE A 229 -7.70 -11.86 -13.22
N GLU A 230 -8.93 -12.11 -13.65
CA GLU A 230 -9.46 -11.60 -14.90
C GLU A 230 -9.80 -10.11 -14.73
N PRO A 231 -9.26 -9.22 -15.59
CA PRO A 231 -9.56 -7.80 -15.51
C PRO A 231 -10.99 -7.51 -15.94
N ASP A 232 -11.72 -6.77 -15.14
CA ASP A 232 -13.07 -6.33 -15.45
C ASP A 232 -13.11 -5.03 -16.27
N ALA A 233 -14.32 -4.53 -16.55
CA ALA A 233 -14.52 -3.32 -17.36
C ALA A 233 -13.87 -2.08 -16.72
N ILE A 234 -13.84 -1.99 -15.38
CA ILE A 234 -13.22 -0.88 -14.64
C ILE A 234 -11.70 -0.94 -14.81
N THR A 235 -11.11 -2.11 -14.58
CA THR A 235 -9.66 -2.33 -14.73
C THR A 235 -9.21 -2.05 -16.17
N LEU A 236 -9.99 -2.46 -17.17
CA LEU A 236 -9.70 -2.18 -18.57
C LEU A 236 -9.82 -0.68 -18.93
N GLU A 237 -10.79 0.03 -18.36
CA GLU A 237 -10.92 1.48 -18.51
C GLU A 237 -9.72 2.21 -17.88
N VAL A 238 -9.33 1.82 -16.67
CA VAL A 238 -8.15 2.37 -15.97
C VAL A 238 -6.87 2.09 -16.76
N ALA A 239 -6.71 0.88 -17.29
CA ALA A 239 -5.54 0.53 -18.09
C ALA A 239 -5.39 1.45 -19.32
N LYS A 240 -6.48 1.74 -20.02
CA LYS A 240 -6.50 2.70 -21.16
C LYS A 240 -6.18 4.13 -20.70
N MET A 241 -6.67 4.52 -19.52
CA MET A 241 -6.37 5.83 -18.93
C MET A 241 -4.89 5.96 -18.56
N VAL A 242 -4.32 4.95 -17.92
CA VAL A 242 -2.89 4.94 -17.55
C VAL A 242 -2.02 5.06 -18.81
N GLN A 243 -2.33 4.32 -19.86
CA GLN A 243 -1.62 4.42 -21.14
C GLN A 243 -1.72 5.83 -21.75
N ALA A 244 -2.87 6.48 -21.62
CA ALA A 244 -3.09 7.81 -22.21
C ALA A 244 -2.48 8.95 -21.38
N TYR A 245 -2.49 8.85 -20.07
CA TYR A 245 -2.15 9.96 -19.17
C TYR A 245 -0.81 9.82 -18.44
N PHE A 246 -0.21 8.62 -18.41
CA PHE A 246 1.08 8.36 -17.76
C PHE A 246 2.09 7.76 -18.75
N PRO A 247 2.44 8.52 -19.84
CA PRO A 247 3.25 7.99 -20.94
C PRO A 247 4.66 7.56 -20.52
N ASP A 248 5.19 8.11 -19.41
CA ASP A 248 6.51 7.82 -18.90
C ASP A 248 6.55 6.56 -18.01
N SER A 249 5.39 5.95 -17.70
CA SER A 249 5.33 4.66 -17.00
C SER A 249 5.99 3.57 -17.85
N PHE A 250 6.57 2.56 -17.17
CA PHE A 250 7.19 1.42 -17.85
C PHE A 250 6.44 0.10 -17.58
N GLY A 251 6.86 -1.01 -18.21
CA GLY A 251 6.17 -2.30 -18.09
C GLY A 251 4.89 -2.39 -18.93
N TYR A 252 4.67 -1.46 -19.87
CA TYR A 252 3.51 -1.45 -20.76
C TYR A 252 3.44 -2.67 -21.67
N GLU A 253 4.58 -3.13 -22.18
CA GLU A 253 4.66 -4.27 -23.09
C GLU A 253 4.12 -5.56 -22.46
N HIS A 254 4.26 -5.71 -21.17
CA HIS A 254 3.75 -6.86 -20.42
C HIS A 254 2.25 -6.76 -20.12
N LEU A 255 1.72 -5.54 -20.00
CA LEU A 255 0.29 -5.29 -19.80
C LEU A 255 -0.49 -5.19 -21.13
N PHE A 256 0.10 -4.52 -22.14
CA PHE A 256 -0.59 -4.08 -23.34
C PHE A 256 -0.02 -4.67 -24.62
N GLY A 257 0.94 -5.57 -24.56
CA GLY A 257 1.49 -6.29 -25.73
C GLY A 257 0.47 -7.16 -26.47
N GLY A 258 -0.77 -7.17 -25.98
CA GLY A 258 -1.93 -7.86 -26.51
C GLY A 258 -3.20 -7.43 -25.78
N GLU A 259 -4.25 -8.25 -25.85
CA GLU A 259 -5.45 -8.08 -25.03
C GLU A 259 -5.10 -8.43 -23.56
N LEU A 260 -5.39 -7.51 -22.61
CA LEU A 260 -5.18 -7.75 -21.18
C LEU A 260 -6.17 -8.82 -20.69
N ARG A 261 -5.72 -10.07 -20.63
CA ARG A 261 -6.53 -11.22 -20.22
C ARG A 261 -6.35 -11.65 -18.78
N SER A 262 -5.29 -11.20 -18.15
CA SER A 262 -4.91 -11.58 -16.80
C SER A 262 -4.20 -10.43 -16.11
N PHE A 263 -4.57 -10.19 -14.85
CA PHE A 263 -3.96 -9.16 -14.01
C PHE A 263 -3.36 -9.79 -12.77
N PRO A 264 -2.16 -9.34 -12.32
CA PRO A 264 -1.43 -10.04 -11.27
C PRO A 264 -2.03 -9.90 -9.87
N PHE A 265 -2.88 -8.91 -9.65
CA PHE A 265 -3.43 -8.59 -8.33
C PHE A 265 -4.94 -8.44 -8.38
N GLY A 266 -5.62 -8.82 -7.30
CA GLY A 266 -7.02 -8.50 -7.08
C GLY A 266 -7.22 -6.99 -6.89
N VAL A 267 -8.25 -6.42 -7.48
CA VAL A 267 -8.56 -4.99 -7.42
C VAL A 267 -9.77 -4.67 -6.53
N THR A 268 -10.42 -5.71 -6.02
CA THR A 268 -11.52 -5.60 -5.08
C THR A 268 -11.15 -6.18 -3.71
N ARG A 269 -11.87 -5.75 -2.68
CA ARG A 269 -11.72 -6.36 -1.35
C ARG A 269 -12.01 -7.86 -1.36
N GLN A 270 -13.02 -8.29 -2.11
CA GLN A 270 -13.37 -9.70 -2.24
C GLN A 270 -12.21 -10.51 -2.84
N GLN A 271 -11.61 -10.03 -3.94
CA GLN A 271 -10.46 -10.69 -4.56
C GLN A 271 -9.22 -10.71 -3.63
N ALA A 272 -9.02 -9.64 -2.84
CA ALA A 272 -7.95 -9.63 -1.84
C ALA A 272 -8.16 -10.68 -0.74
N LEU A 273 -9.41 -10.87 -0.28
CA LEU A 273 -9.76 -11.93 0.67
C LEU A 273 -9.59 -13.33 0.07
N GLU A 274 -9.98 -13.54 -1.17
CA GLU A 274 -9.77 -14.81 -1.89
C GLU A 274 -8.29 -15.15 -2.01
N HIS A 275 -7.44 -14.15 -2.27
CA HIS A 275 -5.98 -14.35 -2.31
C HIS A 275 -5.39 -14.65 -0.93
N LEU A 276 -5.92 -13.99 0.13
CA LEU A 276 -5.54 -14.30 1.51
C LEU A 276 -5.92 -15.76 1.86
N ASP A 277 -7.14 -16.18 1.56
CA ASP A 277 -7.60 -17.54 1.83
C ASP A 277 -6.78 -18.57 1.04
N GLU A 278 -6.46 -18.31 -0.23
CA GLU A 278 -5.54 -19.16 -1.04
C GLU A 278 -4.16 -19.29 -0.37
N PHE A 279 -3.56 -18.20 0.07
CA PHE A 279 -2.28 -18.25 0.78
C PHE A 279 -2.37 -19.08 2.06
N LEU A 280 -3.37 -18.84 2.87
CA LEU A 280 -3.57 -19.55 4.13
C LEU A 280 -3.79 -21.06 3.95
N GLU A 281 -4.45 -21.47 2.87
CA GLU A 281 -4.75 -22.87 2.59
C GLU A 281 -3.61 -23.60 1.90
N GLN A 282 -2.94 -22.96 0.95
CA GLN A 282 -2.01 -23.64 0.04
C GLN A 282 -0.54 -23.37 0.33
N ARG A 283 -0.20 -22.25 0.98
CA ARG A 283 1.19 -21.79 1.12
C ARG A 283 1.66 -21.60 2.56
N LEU A 284 0.79 -21.15 3.47
CA LEU A 284 1.18 -20.76 4.83
C LEU A 284 1.98 -21.86 5.56
N ASP A 285 1.54 -23.12 5.51
CA ASP A 285 2.23 -24.21 6.22
C ASP A 285 3.68 -24.40 5.72
N LEU A 286 3.95 -24.15 4.44
CA LEU A 286 5.26 -24.27 3.83
C LEU A 286 6.03 -22.94 3.77
N PHE A 287 5.40 -21.82 4.11
CA PHE A 287 6.05 -20.51 4.15
C PHE A 287 7.26 -20.51 5.08
N GLY A 288 7.09 -20.95 6.36
CA GLY A 288 8.18 -20.97 7.32
C GLY A 288 9.41 -21.73 6.82
N PRO A 289 9.32 -23.04 6.55
CA PRO A 289 10.49 -23.83 6.13
C PRO A 289 11.24 -23.28 4.90
N TYR A 290 10.53 -22.62 3.98
CA TYR A 290 11.07 -22.19 2.69
C TYR A 290 11.03 -20.68 2.46
N GLU A 291 10.91 -19.88 3.52
CA GLU A 291 10.90 -18.41 3.45
C GLU A 291 12.14 -17.87 2.73
N ASP A 292 13.33 -18.42 3.05
CA ASP A 292 14.61 -18.00 2.47
C ASP A 292 15.00 -18.77 1.19
N ALA A 293 14.09 -19.53 0.60
CA ALA A 293 14.40 -20.34 -0.57
C ALA A 293 14.25 -19.56 -1.89
N LEU A 294 15.05 -20.00 -2.88
CA LEU A 294 14.97 -19.55 -4.28
C LEU A 294 14.86 -20.77 -5.20
N LYS A 295 14.09 -20.64 -6.27
CA LYS A 295 14.01 -21.65 -7.32
C LYS A 295 13.79 -20.96 -8.66
N SER A 296 14.64 -21.30 -9.66
CA SER A 296 14.53 -20.75 -11.02
C SER A 296 13.15 -21.07 -11.62
N GLY A 297 12.54 -20.09 -12.25
CA GLY A 297 11.20 -20.21 -12.84
C GLY A 297 10.02 -20.08 -11.85
N GLU A 298 10.29 -19.95 -10.55
CA GLU A 298 9.26 -19.80 -9.51
C GLU A 298 9.35 -18.41 -8.88
N ASP A 299 8.41 -17.53 -9.21
CA ASP A 299 8.48 -16.10 -8.89
C ASP A 299 8.04 -15.78 -7.46
N ILE A 300 7.18 -16.60 -6.85
CA ILE A 300 6.62 -16.32 -5.53
C ILE A 300 6.80 -17.47 -4.53
N LEU A 301 7.06 -18.69 -4.99
CA LEU A 301 7.16 -19.89 -4.14
C LEU A 301 6.01 -20.00 -3.14
N PHE A 302 6.34 -19.96 -1.84
CA PHE A 302 5.37 -19.99 -0.75
C PHE A 302 5.12 -18.62 -0.11
N HIS A 303 5.60 -17.52 -0.72
CA HIS A 303 5.32 -16.17 -0.26
C HIS A 303 3.88 -15.75 -0.56
N SER A 304 3.33 -14.86 0.29
CA SER A 304 1.91 -14.53 0.28
C SER A 304 1.49 -13.59 -0.85
N VAL A 305 2.38 -12.69 -1.30
CA VAL A 305 2.05 -11.57 -2.21
C VAL A 305 1.03 -10.57 -1.62
N LEU A 306 0.67 -10.69 -0.34
CA LEU A 306 -0.39 -9.88 0.29
C LEU A 306 0.03 -8.45 0.62
N SER A 307 1.34 -8.13 0.56
CA SER A 307 1.86 -6.78 0.80
C SER A 307 1.20 -5.71 -0.07
N VAL A 308 0.80 -6.04 -1.30
CA VAL A 308 0.07 -5.13 -2.18
C VAL A 308 -1.27 -4.70 -1.59
N TYR A 309 -1.99 -5.62 -0.95
CA TYR A 309 -3.30 -5.37 -0.33
C TYR A 309 -3.21 -4.73 1.04
N LEU A 310 -2.17 -5.06 1.82
CA LEU A 310 -1.88 -4.40 3.10
C LEU A 310 -1.55 -2.92 2.89
N ASN A 311 -0.73 -2.61 1.89
CA ASN A 311 -0.20 -1.27 1.71
C ASN A 311 -1.17 -0.31 1.02
N ASN A 312 -2.16 -0.81 0.25
CA ASN A 312 -3.27 0.01 -0.25
C ASN A 312 -4.53 -0.05 0.64
N GLY A 313 -4.51 -0.92 1.65
CA GLY A 313 -5.58 -1.04 2.62
C GLY A 313 -6.72 -1.96 2.24
N LEU A 314 -6.72 -2.67 1.10
CA LEU A 314 -7.74 -3.68 0.79
C LEU A 314 -7.80 -4.79 1.84
N LEU A 315 -6.66 -5.16 2.44
CA LEU A 315 -6.59 -6.01 3.63
C LEU A 315 -6.12 -5.20 4.84
N HIS A 316 -6.56 -5.62 6.01
CA HIS A 316 -6.13 -5.03 7.26
C HIS A 316 -5.10 -5.94 7.94
N PRO A 317 -3.98 -5.42 8.49
CA PRO A 317 -2.93 -6.25 9.06
C PRO A 317 -3.40 -7.12 10.22
N ARG A 318 -4.38 -6.68 11.01
CA ARG A 318 -5.00 -7.46 12.07
C ARG A 318 -5.71 -8.70 11.53
N GLU A 319 -6.47 -8.53 10.47
CA GLU A 319 -7.20 -9.60 9.80
C GLU A 319 -6.28 -10.70 9.25
N GLU A 320 -5.16 -10.33 8.64
CA GLU A 320 -4.18 -11.30 8.14
C GLU A 320 -3.53 -12.08 9.28
N CYS A 321 -3.13 -11.39 10.36
CA CYS A 321 -2.56 -12.05 11.52
C CYS A 321 -3.56 -13.00 12.19
N GLU A 322 -4.78 -12.55 12.45
CA GLU A 322 -5.81 -13.33 13.13
C GLU A 322 -6.20 -14.58 12.34
N LYS A 323 -6.38 -14.47 11.03
CA LYS A 323 -6.66 -15.63 10.17
C LYS A 323 -5.48 -16.63 10.13
N ALA A 324 -4.23 -16.15 10.16
CA ALA A 324 -3.08 -17.04 10.26
C ALA A 324 -3.02 -17.78 11.61
N LEU A 325 -3.36 -17.09 12.71
CA LEU A 325 -3.47 -17.69 14.04
C LEU A 325 -4.59 -18.75 14.09
N GLU A 326 -5.74 -18.48 13.49
CA GLU A 326 -6.83 -19.46 13.38
C GLU A 326 -6.40 -20.75 12.64
N ARG A 327 -5.54 -20.62 11.61
CA ARG A 327 -4.97 -21.80 10.92
C ARG A 327 -4.05 -22.62 11.81
N PHE A 328 -3.28 -21.97 12.67
CA PHE A 328 -2.44 -22.63 13.67
C PHE A 328 -3.29 -23.33 14.72
N ASP A 329 -4.26 -22.65 15.32
CA ASP A 329 -5.14 -23.19 16.34
C ASP A 329 -5.97 -24.39 15.84
N GLY A 330 -6.34 -24.35 14.57
CA GLY A 330 -7.00 -25.46 13.86
C GLY A 330 -6.09 -26.63 13.48
N GLY A 331 -4.78 -26.55 13.75
CA GLY A 331 -3.80 -27.58 13.39
C GLY A 331 -3.50 -27.69 11.89
N HIS A 332 -3.77 -26.61 11.11
CA HIS A 332 -3.61 -26.56 9.66
C HIS A 332 -2.32 -25.88 9.22
N ALA A 333 -1.57 -25.28 10.13
CA ALA A 333 -0.28 -24.67 9.87
C ALA A 333 0.64 -24.84 11.09
N ARG A 334 1.93 -25.03 10.83
CA ARG A 334 2.95 -25.18 11.87
C ARG A 334 3.32 -23.85 12.51
N LEU A 335 3.77 -23.90 13.77
CA LEU A 335 4.08 -22.70 14.54
C LEU A 335 5.17 -21.83 13.87
N GLU A 336 6.24 -22.43 13.34
CA GLU A 336 7.32 -21.68 12.68
C GLU A 336 6.86 -20.93 11.44
N SER A 337 5.85 -21.42 10.75
CA SER A 337 5.27 -20.74 9.58
C SER A 337 4.39 -19.56 9.97
N VAL A 338 3.54 -19.78 10.97
CA VAL A 338 2.63 -18.70 11.45
C VAL A 338 3.42 -17.63 12.18
N GLU A 339 4.41 -17.99 13.00
CA GLU A 339 5.30 -17.03 13.65
C GLU A 339 6.09 -16.23 12.61
N GLY A 340 6.68 -16.90 11.62
CA GLY A 340 7.40 -16.24 10.54
C GLY A 340 6.52 -15.23 9.79
N PHE A 341 5.29 -15.60 9.46
CA PHE A 341 4.34 -14.71 8.77
C PHE A 341 3.91 -13.53 9.65
N VAL A 342 3.48 -13.77 10.89
CA VAL A 342 3.10 -12.70 11.84
C VAL A 342 4.27 -11.76 12.11
N ARG A 343 5.51 -12.26 12.15
CA ARG A 343 6.72 -11.45 12.34
C ARG A 343 6.96 -10.48 11.17
N GLN A 344 6.59 -10.83 9.94
CA GLN A 344 6.68 -9.89 8.81
C GLN A 344 5.72 -8.71 8.99
N ILE A 345 4.51 -8.96 9.51
CA ILE A 345 3.47 -7.94 9.69
C ILE A 345 3.68 -7.16 10.99
N LEU A 346 3.61 -7.84 12.14
CA LEU A 346 3.68 -7.23 13.47
C LEU A 346 5.09 -6.77 13.85
N GLY A 347 6.12 -7.42 13.29
CA GLY A 347 7.52 -7.06 13.48
C GLY A 347 8.00 -6.06 12.43
N TRP A 348 8.34 -6.55 11.24
CA TRP A 348 9.02 -5.73 10.23
C TRP A 348 8.17 -4.58 9.70
N ARG A 349 6.93 -4.81 9.28
CA ARG A 349 6.07 -3.76 8.73
C ARG A 349 5.86 -2.62 9.72
N GLU A 350 5.53 -2.94 10.97
CA GLU A 350 5.31 -1.95 12.02
C GLU A 350 6.61 -1.26 12.43
N PHE A 351 7.73 -2.00 12.53
CA PHE A 351 9.04 -1.43 12.84
C PHE A 351 9.51 -0.43 11.79
N ILE A 352 9.38 -0.78 10.51
CA ILE A 352 9.72 0.10 9.38
C ILE A 352 8.86 1.37 9.44
N ARG A 353 7.57 1.25 9.75
CA ARG A 353 6.68 2.40 9.89
C ARG A 353 7.13 3.36 10.99
N ILE A 354 7.42 2.85 12.19
CA ILE A 354 7.88 3.72 13.29
C ILE A 354 9.26 4.31 13.01
N TYR A 355 10.14 3.58 12.34
CA TYR A 355 11.45 4.06 11.94
C TYR A 355 11.33 5.20 10.92
N TYR A 356 10.49 5.04 9.90
CA TYR A 356 10.17 6.09 8.93
C TYR A 356 9.69 7.37 9.62
N GLU A 357 8.72 7.27 10.53
CA GLU A 357 8.19 8.42 11.27
C GLU A 357 9.25 9.16 12.10
N ALA A 358 10.14 8.40 12.73
CA ALA A 358 11.20 8.98 13.56
C ALA A 358 12.31 9.65 12.73
N MET A 359 12.59 9.14 11.52
CA MET A 359 13.75 9.54 10.72
C MET A 359 13.42 10.53 9.59
N MET A 360 12.13 10.74 9.27
CA MET A 360 11.76 11.72 8.24
C MET A 360 11.98 13.16 8.72
N PRO A 361 12.36 14.09 7.82
CA PRO A 361 12.69 13.88 6.40
C PRO A 361 14.13 13.46 6.12
N HIS A 362 14.98 13.31 7.16
CA HIS A 362 16.43 13.12 7.03
C HIS A 362 16.83 11.82 6.31
N ILE A 363 16.02 10.76 6.47
CA ILE A 363 16.30 9.45 5.86
C ILE A 363 16.37 9.50 4.31
N ARG A 364 15.68 10.45 3.68
CA ARG A 364 15.73 10.62 2.20
C ARG A 364 17.13 10.89 1.64
N SER A 365 18.00 11.48 2.46
CA SER A 365 19.38 11.79 2.08
C SER A 365 20.41 10.81 2.66
N ALA A 366 19.96 9.78 3.35
CA ALA A 366 20.85 8.83 4.00
C ALA A 366 21.69 8.05 2.99
N ASN A 367 23.00 7.99 3.21
CA ASN A 367 23.96 7.22 2.43
C ASN A 367 25.15 6.87 3.34
N HIS A 368 24.98 5.81 4.13
CA HIS A 368 25.92 5.43 5.18
C HIS A 368 27.33 5.12 4.66
N PHE A 369 27.41 4.48 3.50
CA PHE A 369 28.69 4.06 2.90
C PHE A 369 29.27 5.10 1.93
N GLY A 370 28.55 6.17 1.62
CA GLY A 370 28.96 7.17 0.63
C GLY A 370 29.05 6.62 -0.80
N PHE A 371 28.21 5.67 -1.16
CA PHE A 371 28.16 5.11 -2.50
C PHE A 371 27.58 6.12 -3.50
N GLU A 372 28.20 6.26 -4.68
CA GLU A 372 27.83 7.28 -5.67
C GLU A 372 27.59 6.72 -7.08
N ARG A 373 27.66 5.41 -7.28
CA ARG A 373 27.45 4.81 -8.61
C ARG A 373 25.97 4.76 -8.96
N GLY A 374 25.66 5.05 -10.21
CA GLY A 374 24.30 4.91 -10.74
C GLY A 374 23.83 3.47 -10.72
N LEU A 375 22.50 3.29 -10.68
CA LEU A 375 21.87 1.97 -10.72
C LEU A 375 22.20 1.27 -12.05
N PRO A 376 22.72 0.03 -12.06
CA PRO A 376 23.03 -0.71 -13.27
C PRO A 376 21.81 -0.86 -14.19
N ALA A 377 22.02 -0.74 -15.51
CA ALA A 377 20.95 -0.81 -16.51
C ALA A 377 20.12 -2.11 -16.45
N LEU A 378 20.70 -3.20 -15.94
CA LEU A 378 20.01 -4.49 -15.78
C LEU A 378 18.71 -4.39 -14.96
N TYR A 379 18.65 -3.49 -13.98
CA TYR A 379 17.43 -3.28 -13.17
C TYR A 379 16.25 -2.78 -14.01
N TRP A 380 16.54 -2.02 -15.05
CA TRP A 380 15.52 -1.45 -15.96
C TRP A 380 15.23 -2.33 -17.18
N THR A 381 16.21 -3.13 -17.61
CA THR A 381 16.13 -3.86 -18.88
C THR A 381 16.03 -5.37 -18.72
N GLY A 382 16.40 -5.93 -17.55
CA GLY A 382 16.55 -7.36 -17.35
C GLY A 382 17.72 -7.99 -18.13
N GLN A 383 18.49 -7.17 -18.86
CA GLN A 383 19.58 -7.67 -19.73
C GLN A 383 20.86 -7.89 -18.93
N THR A 384 21.17 -9.15 -18.66
CA THR A 384 22.38 -9.57 -17.96
C THR A 384 22.66 -11.05 -18.21
N GLU A 385 23.94 -11.42 -18.23
CA GLU A 385 24.39 -12.81 -18.25
C GLU A 385 24.39 -13.47 -16.85
N MET A 386 24.21 -12.67 -15.80
CA MET A 386 24.10 -13.18 -14.43
C MET A 386 22.70 -13.75 -14.19
N HIS A 387 22.59 -15.07 -14.25
CA HIS A 387 21.31 -15.77 -14.20
C HIS A 387 20.47 -15.42 -12.98
N CYS A 388 21.05 -15.35 -11.77
CA CYS A 388 20.29 -14.99 -10.54
C CYS A 388 19.69 -13.58 -10.59
N LEU A 389 20.39 -12.61 -11.17
CA LEU A 389 19.87 -11.24 -11.34
C LEU A 389 18.77 -11.20 -12.39
N LYS A 390 18.97 -11.88 -13.52
CA LYS A 390 17.94 -11.98 -14.57
C LYS A 390 16.63 -12.57 -14.05
N GLU A 391 16.71 -13.69 -13.33
CA GLU A 391 15.54 -14.33 -12.71
C GLU A 391 14.87 -13.46 -11.63
N SER A 392 15.64 -12.62 -10.94
CA SER A 392 15.09 -11.74 -9.90
C SER A 392 14.46 -10.45 -10.44
N VAL A 393 14.99 -9.91 -11.55
CA VAL A 393 14.44 -8.69 -12.18
C VAL A 393 13.23 -9.00 -13.07
N ARG A 394 13.23 -10.15 -13.75
CA ARG A 394 12.16 -10.54 -14.68
C ARG A 394 10.75 -10.38 -14.08
N PRO A 395 10.41 -10.97 -12.92
CA PRO A 395 9.07 -10.81 -12.35
C PRO A 395 8.74 -9.38 -11.96
N VAL A 396 9.74 -8.55 -11.63
CA VAL A 396 9.53 -7.14 -11.36
C VAL A 396 9.07 -6.41 -12.62
N LEU A 397 9.75 -6.61 -13.74
CA LEU A 397 9.40 -5.99 -15.02
C LEU A 397 8.07 -6.49 -15.58
N GLU A 398 7.74 -7.76 -15.39
CA GLU A 398 6.50 -8.37 -15.88
C GLU A 398 5.28 -8.06 -15.00
N MET A 399 5.46 -7.97 -13.67
CA MET A 399 4.36 -8.03 -12.72
C MET A 399 4.43 -6.98 -11.61
N ALA A 400 5.46 -6.13 -11.60
CA ALA A 400 5.73 -5.19 -10.52
C ALA A 400 5.88 -5.86 -9.13
N TYR A 401 6.44 -7.08 -9.09
CA TYR A 401 6.62 -7.82 -7.84
C TYR A 401 7.76 -8.83 -7.94
N SER A 402 8.46 -9.02 -6.83
CA SER A 402 9.29 -10.19 -6.53
C SER A 402 9.29 -10.44 -5.03
N HIS A 403 9.55 -11.67 -4.59
CA HIS A 403 9.53 -11.98 -3.16
C HIS A 403 10.78 -11.49 -2.43
N HIS A 404 10.73 -11.46 -1.09
CA HIS A 404 11.75 -10.89 -0.21
C HIS A 404 13.19 -11.32 -0.53
N ILE A 405 13.42 -12.61 -0.79
CA ILE A 405 14.78 -13.11 -1.06
C ILE A 405 15.33 -12.53 -2.36
N GLN A 406 14.52 -12.42 -3.41
CA GLN A 406 14.94 -11.77 -4.66
C GLN A 406 15.22 -10.27 -4.43
N ARG A 407 14.40 -9.58 -3.63
CA ARG A 407 14.61 -8.15 -3.33
C ARG A 407 15.87 -7.92 -2.53
N LEU A 408 15.97 -8.54 -1.36
CA LEU A 408 17.02 -8.25 -0.38
C LEU A 408 18.32 -8.98 -0.72
N MET A 409 18.24 -10.31 -0.82
CA MET A 409 19.45 -11.13 -0.90
C MET A 409 20.10 -11.12 -2.28
N ILE A 410 19.35 -10.86 -3.35
CA ILE A 410 19.88 -10.79 -4.71
C ILE A 410 20.04 -9.33 -5.15
N LEU A 411 18.93 -8.59 -5.31
CA LEU A 411 18.98 -7.25 -5.91
C LEU A 411 19.64 -6.22 -4.99
N SER A 412 19.19 -6.06 -3.74
CA SER A 412 19.79 -5.07 -2.84
C SER A 412 21.24 -5.42 -2.48
N ASN A 413 21.55 -6.70 -2.26
CA ASN A 413 22.92 -7.11 -1.97
C ASN A 413 23.87 -6.87 -3.15
N PHE A 414 23.42 -7.14 -4.39
CA PHE A 414 24.21 -6.83 -5.59
C PHE A 414 24.47 -5.33 -5.73
N SER A 415 23.49 -4.48 -5.46
CA SER A 415 23.68 -3.03 -5.50
C SER A 415 24.71 -2.55 -4.48
N ASN A 416 24.73 -3.13 -3.27
CA ASN A 416 25.75 -2.86 -2.27
C ASN A 416 27.16 -3.28 -2.76
N LEU A 417 27.28 -4.47 -3.38
CA LEU A 417 28.55 -4.97 -3.93
C LEU A 417 29.05 -4.12 -5.11
N THR A 418 28.18 -3.47 -5.83
CA THR A 418 28.52 -2.57 -6.94
C THR A 418 28.64 -1.09 -6.51
N GLU A 419 28.55 -0.80 -5.22
CA GLU A 419 28.65 0.56 -4.66
C GLU A 419 27.60 1.51 -5.24
N THR A 420 26.42 0.99 -5.52
CA THR A 420 25.29 1.79 -6.05
C THR A 420 24.78 2.77 -5.01
N ASP A 421 24.53 4.01 -5.41
CA ASP A 421 23.87 5.01 -4.56
C ASP A 421 22.53 4.45 -4.04
N PRO A 422 22.34 4.36 -2.72
CA PRO A 422 21.12 3.81 -2.13
C PRO A 422 19.86 4.60 -2.55
N ARG A 423 19.97 5.88 -2.89
CA ARG A 423 18.86 6.70 -3.36
C ARG A 423 18.38 6.26 -4.75
N GLU A 424 19.30 5.87 -5.63
CA GLU A 424 18.99 5.33 -6.96
C GLU A 424 18.28 3.98 -6.86
N LEU A 425 18.79 3.08 -5.99
CA LEU A 425 18.16 1.79 -5.74
C LEU A 425 16.77 1.97 -5.12
N ASN A 426 16.65 2.81 -4.12
CA ASN A 426 15.39 3.08 -3.42
C ASN A 426 14.33 3.66 -4.37
N ARG A 427 14.74 4.61 -5.23
CA ARG A 427 13.88 5.15 -6.28
C ARG A 427 13.39 4.05 -7.21
N TRP A 428 14.26 3.12 -7.62
CA TRP A 428 13.87 1.98 -8.47
C TRP A 428 12.85 1.07 -7.78
N PHE A 429 13.07 0.70 -6.52
CA PHE A 429 12.10 -0.08 -5.74
C PHE A 429 10.75 0.63 -5.67
N HIS A 430 10.76 1.92 -5.35
CA HIS A 430 9.54 2.71 -5.26
C HIS A 430 8.76 2.76 -6.59
N LEU A 431 9.45 2.83 -7.70
CA LEU A 431 8.85 2.88 -9.03
C LEU A 431 8.35 1.52 -9.52
N ALA A 432 9.16 0.48 -9.29
CA ALA A 432 9.01 -0.80 -9.96
C ALA A 432 8.06 -1.78 -9.26
N TYR A 433 7.81 -1.61 -7.97
CA TYR A 433 6.99 -2.54 -7.20
C TYR A 433 5.60 -1.99 -6.87
N ALA A 434 4.58 -2.83 -7.04
CA ALA A 434 3.18 -2.45 -6.78
C ALA A 434 2.89 -2.22 -5.30
N ASP A 435 3.60 -2.90 -4.41
CA ASP A 435 3.49 -2.76 -2.96
C ASP A 435 4.40 -1.68 -2.35
N ALA A 436 5.19 -0.99 -3.19
CA ALA A 436 6.13 0.03 -2.74
C ALA A 436 5.43 1.37 -2.46
N TYR A 437 5.62 1.85 -1.25
CA TYR A 437 5.27 3.19 -0.76
C TYR A 437 6.48 3.80 -0.08
N GLU A 438 6.57 5.13 -0.01
CA GLU A 438 7.76 5.78 0.54
C GLU A 438 8.08 5.28 1.96
N TRP A 439 7.07 5.12 2.80
CA TRP A 439 7.25 4.71 4.19
C TRP A 439 7.82 3.28 4.35
N VAL A 440 7.66 2.41 3.36
CA VAL A 440 8.16 1.03 3.42
C VAL A 440 9.49 0.85 2.69
N GLU A 441 9.83 1.76 1.76
CA GLU A 441 11.04 1.62 0.94
C GLU A 441 12.25 2.41 1.51
N LEU A 442 12.03 3.58 2.11
CA LEU A 442 13.13 4.41 2.62
C LEU A 442 13.87 3.83 3.83
N PRO A 443 13.21 3.20 4.83
CA PRO A 443 13.93 2.60 5.95
C PRO A 443 14.75 1.40 5.59
#